data_ccbef43bef797c406585069849a5ca65
#
_entry.id   ccbef43bef797c406585069849a5ca65
#
_cell.length_a   1.000
_cell.length_b   1.000
_cell.length_c   1.000
_cell.angle_alpha   90.00
_cell.angle_beta   90.00
_cell.angle_gamma   90.00
#
_symmetry.space_group_name_H-M   'P 1'
#
loop_
_entity.id
_entity.type
_entity.pdbx_description
1 polymer ?
#
loop_
_entity_poly.entity_id
_entity_poly.type
_entity_poly.pdbx_seq_one_letter_code
_entity_poly.pdbx_strand_id
1 'polypeptide(L)'
;VRSLASALSLPAAPASALMTAARPPISLNDDLQALGRDNEQLCRPERNLLSGAPEFIGREGEFAGLLRTIIEASGRPGNTVAIYVVEGMAGVGKTAVVTHLARLLRDCFPDGIAYIDLCGHTPDHPPLPTTNALTSLLRRVGVDRADIPDRLDDRVLRWRAEMADRRMIVILDDALDPAQVRPLLPGAGRCLVLVTSRRKLSALDTATAFHLDVPSSAEAIQLFMTFTEAAGIAGLDADATVFSIVHACGNLPLALRICASLLRERLDPADLAARLADPVGALGELAADGLSVRASLASSFRTLPVAYRGLVHRLSLHPEPTFDAGSAAILAGVEHGRIEDILDALVDGNFLTAEPSGRYAFHRLTRQFARSAASGGDIHV
;
A
#
# COMPACT_ATOMS: atom_id res chain seq x y z
N VAL A 1 19.52 -12.58 9.09
CA VAL A 1 18.86 -13.32 10.19
C VAL A 1 19.53 -13.02 11.54
N ARG A 2 20.88 -13.21 11.68
CA ARG A 2 21.58 -12.86 12.93
C ARG A 2 21.47 -11.38 13.28
N SER A 3 21.65 -10.49 12.29
CA SER A 3 21.48 -9.05 12.46
C SER A 3 20.03 -8.68 12.84
N LEU A 4 19.06 -9.38 12.27
CA LEU A 4 17.64 -9.18 12.55
C LEU A 4 17.27 -9.61 13.99
N ALA A 5 17.75 -10.80 14.42
CA ALA A 5 17.53 -11.29 15.77
C ALA A 5 18.18 -10.37 16.82
N SER A 6 19.36 -9.79 16.51
CA SER A 6 20.05 -8.84 17.38
C SER A 6 19.30 -7.49 17.45
N ALA A 7 18.82 -6.97 16.30
CA ALA A 7 18.08 -5.70 16.24
C ALA A 7 16.73 -5.76 16.97
N LEU A 8 16.10 -6.95 17.02
CA LEU A 8 14.81 -7.14 17.68
C LEU A 8 14.93 -7.57 19.15
N SER A 9 16.14 -7.72 19.71
CA SER A 9 16.40 -8.20 21.08
C SER A 9 15.60 -9.49 21.41
N LEU A 10 15.52 -10.43 20.44
CA LEU A 10 14.75 -11.65 20.60
C LEU A 10 15.45 -12.62 21.56
N PRO A 11 14.68 -13.36 22.38
CA PRO A 11 15.21 -14.47 23.18
C PRO A 11 15.88 -15.53 22.29
N ALA A 12 16.85 -16.28 22.84
CA ALA A 12 17.66 -17.25 22.09
C ALA A 12 16.85 -18.33 21.35
N ALA A 13 15.69 -18.75 21.87
CA ALA A 13 14.86 -19.79 21.27
C ALA A 13 14.20 -19.37 19.94
N PRO A 14 13.53 -18.20 19.81
CA PRO A 14 13.03 -17.72 18.53
C PRO A 14 14.13 -17.39 17.52
N ALA A 15 15.28 -16.88 17.99
CA ALA A 15 16.43 -16.60 17.13
C ALA A 15 17.03 -17.90 16.56
N SER A 16 17.09 -18.98 17.33
CA SER A 16 17.58 -20.29 16.87
C SER A 16 16.62 -20.94 15.88
N ALA A 17 15.30 -20.81 16.06
CA ALA A 17 14.29 -21.28 15.13
C ALA A 17 14.39 -20.58 13.77
N LEU A 18 14.63 -19.27 13.74
CA LEU A 18 14.92 -18.49 12.55
C LEU A 18 16.21 -18.97 11.84
N MET A 19 17.24 -19.36 12.61
CA MET A 19 18.51 -19.84 12.09
C MET A 19 18.42 -21.26 11.52
N THR A 20 17.60 -22.13 12.11
CA THR A 20 17.42 -23.55 11.69
C THR A 20 16.54 -23.65 10.45
N ALA A 21 15.69 -22.66 10.18
CA ALA A 21 14.81 -22.61 9.01
C ALA A 21 15.53 -22.20 7.71
N ALA A 22 16.77 -21.73 7.78
CA ALA A 22 17.53 -21.27 6.62
C ALA A 22 18.12 -22.45 5.83
N ARG A 23 17.51 -22.83 4.70
CA ARG A 23 18.14 -23.65 3.65
C ARG A 23 18.69 -22.74 2.54
N PRO A 24 19.74 -23.14 1.80
CA PRO A 24 20.33 -22.32 0.74
C PRO A 24 19.30 -22.03 -0.38
N PRO A 25 19.35 -20.86 -1.01
CA PRO A 25 18.37 -20.41 -2.00
C PRO A 25 18.51 -21.18 -3.31
N ILE A 26 17.36 -21.52 -3.91
CA ILE A 26 17.26 -21.86 -5.32
C ILE A 26 17.39 -20.53 -6.11
N SER A 27 18.21 -20.52 -7.15
CA SER A 27 18.56 -19.32 -7.93
C SER A 27 17.32 -18.74 -8.61
N LEU A 28 16.86 -17.59 -8.13
CA LEU A 28 15.72 -16.84 -8.69
C LEU A 28 16.01 -16.23 -10.08
N ASN A 29 17.26 -16.17 -10.51
CA ASN A 29 17.67 -15.44 -11.71
C ASN A 29 17.40 -16.20 -13.01
N ASP A 30 17.39 -17.54 -12.97
CA ASP A 30 17.21 -18.34 -14.17
C ASP A 30 15.73 -18.51 -14.55
N ASP A 31 14.83 -18.56 -13.56
CA ASP A 31 13.38 -18.70 -13.79
C ASP A 31 12.72 -17.39 -14.30
N LEU A 32 13.29 -16.23 -13.97
CA LEU A 32 12.77 -14.94 -14.42
C LEU A 32 13.06 -14.66 -15.91
N GLN A 33 14.07 -15.28 -16.51
CA GLN A 33 14.39 -15.11 -17.93
C GLN A 33 13.52 -15.95 -18.87
N ALA A 34 12.99 -17.08 -18.41
CA ALA A 34 12.15 -17.98 -19.22
C ALA A 34 10.71 -17.49 -19.41
N LEU A 35 10.22 -16.60 -18.53
CA LEU A 35 8.82 -16.14 -18.49
C LEU A 35 8.52 -14.88 -19.34
N GLY A 36 9.51 -14.36 -20.06
CA GLY A 36 9.51 -12.99 -20.62
C GLY A 36 8.80 -12.78 -21.96
N ARG A 37 8.07 -13.70 -22.56
CA ARG A 37 7.61 -13.51 -23.94
C ARG A 37 6.11 -13.45 -24.23
N ASP A 38 5.23 -13.81 -23.29
CA ASP A 38 3.79 -13.93 -23.60
C ASP A 38 2.83 -13.06 -22.78
N ASN A 39 3.30 -12.05 -22.07
CA ASN A 39 2.46 -11.31 -21.11
C ASN A 39 2.50 -9.78 -21.26
N GLU A 40 2.45 -9.26 -22.50
CA GLU A 40 2.44 -7.79 -22.75
C GLU A 40 1.14 -7.06 -22.35
N GLN A 41 0.11 -7.77 -21.90
CA GLN A 41 -1.20 -7.20 -21.56
C GLN A 41 -1.58 -7.26 -20.06
N LEU A 42 -0.73 -7.78 -19.18
CA LEU A 42 -0.99 -7.83 -17.76
C LEU A 42 -0.05 -6.86 -17.03
N CYS A 43 -0.62 -6.01 -16.18
CA CYS A 43 0.06 -5.01 -15.34
C CYS A 43 1.56 -5.26 -15.11
N ARG A 44 2.38 -4.25 -15.35
CA ARG A 44 3.85 -4.22 -15.47
C ARG A 44 4.62 -5.34 -14.77
N PRO A 45 5.59 -5.97 -15.43
CA PRO A 45 6.32 -7.11 -14.89
C PRO A 45 7.25 -6.70 -13.74
N GLU A 46 7.28 -7.55 -12.77
CA GLU A 46 7.89 -7.59 -11.45
C GLU A 46 9.42 -7.44 -11.38
N ARG A 47 10.09 -7.08 -12.47
CA ARG A 47 11.56 -7.14 -12.59
C ARG A 47 12.34 -6.24 -11.61
N ASN A 48 11.65 -5.32 -10.89
CA ASN A 48 12.32 -4.36 -10.01
C ASN A 48 11.85 -4.36 -8.54
N LEU A 49 10.88 -5.19 -8.13
CA LEU A 49 10.40 -5.16 -6.74
C LEU A 49 11.45 -5.60 -5.72
N LEU A 50 12.35 -6.49 -6.11
CA LEU A 50 13.38 -7.00 -5.22
C LEU A 50 14.77 -6.44 -5.50
N SER A 51 14.99 -5.73 -6.61
CA SER A 51 16.28 -5.12 -6.96
C SER A 51 16.17 -3.60 -6.89
N GLY A 52 16.90 -2.99 -5.95
CA GLY A 52 17.14 -1.54 -5.96
C GLY A 52 16.10 -0.64 -5.28
N ALA A 53 15.22 -1.16 -4.39
CA ALA A 53 14.49 -0.24 -3.53
C ALA A 53 15.46 0.41 -2.55
N PRO A 54 15.43 1.76 -2.38
CA PRO A 54 16.21 2.44 -1.37
C PRO A 54 15.94 1.84 0.01
N GLU A 55 16.88 1.98 0.93
CA GLU A 55 16.69 1.59 2.32
C GLU A 55 15.34 2.11 2.81
N PHE A 56 14.58 1.24 3.48
CA PHE A 56 13.30 1.62 4.07
C PHE A 56 13.60 2.54 5.24
N ILE A 57 13.27 3.82 5.10
CA ILE A 57 13.58 4.87 6.06
C ILE A 57 12.31 5.33 6.74
N GLY A 58 12.41 5.53 8.05
CA GLY A 58 11.32 5.93 8.92
C GLY A 58 10.40 4.78 9.32
N ARG A 59 9.52 5.06 10.29
CA ARG A 59 8.55 4.09 10.84
C ARG A 59 9.18 2.85 11.46
N GLU A 60 10.40 2.98 11.96
CA GLU A 60 11.14 1.85 12.55
C GLU A 60 10.36 1.16 13.67
N GLY A 61 9.64 1.93 14.50
CA GLY A 61 8.82 1.39 15.57
C GLY A 61 7.60 0.59 15.09
N GLU A 62 6.84 1.14 14.13
CA GLU A 62 5.66 0.48 13.55
C GLU A 62 6.06 -0.78 12.78
N PHE A 63 7.11 -0.65 11.98
CA PHE A 63 7.67 -1.74 11.21
C PHE A 63 8.21 -2.87 12.09
N ALA A 64 8.96 -2.55 13.14
CA ALA A 64 9.47 -3.52 14.12
C ALA A 64 8.31 -4.24 14.84
N GLY A 65 7.22 -3.54 15.16
CA GLY A 65 6.01 -4.10 15.73
C GLY A 65 5.38 -5.15 14.81
N LEU A 66 5.15 -4.79 13.55
CA LEU A 66 4.59 -5.68 12.54
C LEU A 66 5.49 -6.89 12.28
N LEU A 67 6.78 -6.68 12.11
CA LEU A 67 7.77 -7.75 11.91
C LEU A 67 7.79 -8.72 13.09
N ARG A 68 7.76 -8.22 14.33
CA ARG A 68 7.69 -9.05 15.55
C ARG A 68 6.44 -9.93 15.54
N THR A 69 5.28 -9.36 15.25
CA THR A 69 4.00 -10.09 15.19
C THR A 69 4.05 -11.20 14.15
N ILE A 70 4.64 -10.93 12.98
CA ILE A 70 4.81 -11.92 11.91
C ILE A 70 5.75 -13.07 12.36
N ILE A 71 6.87 -12.73 12.99
CA ILE A 71 7.84 -13.73 13.47
C ILE A 71 7.21 -14.62 14.55
N GLU A 72 6.51 -14.04 15.50
CA GLU A 72 5.81 -14.79 16.56
C GLU A 72 4.74 -15.73 16.01
N ALA A 73 3.95 -15.27 15.01
CA ALA A 73 2.96 -16.09 14.35
C ALA A 73 3.59 -17.21 13.52
N SER A 74 4.69 -16.93 12.82
CA SER A 74 5.42 -17.92 12.01
C SER A 74 6.15 -18.99 12.83
N GLY A 75 6.46 -18.70 14.09
CA GLY A 75 7.10 -19.61 15.04
C GLY A 75 6.14 -20.57 15.76
N ARG A 76 4.83 -20.39 15.63
CA ARG A 76 3.84 -21.27 16.28
C ARG A 76 3.81 -22.63 15.61
N PRO A 77 3.77 -23.74 16.39
CA PRO A 77 3.59 -25.08 15.83
C PRO A 77 2.18 -25.18 15.24
N GLY A 78 2.09 -25.52 13.95
CA GLY A 78 0.81 -25.68 13.25
C GLY A 78 0.96 -25.45 11.75
N ASN A 79 -0.05 -25.84 10.99
CA ASN A 79 -0.15 -25.65 9.55
C ASN A 79 -1.07 -24.43 9.25
N THR A 80 -0.75 -23.28 9.89
CA THR A 80 -1.62 -22.09 9.85
C THR A 80 -1.02 -21.04 8.93
N VAL A 81 -1.81 -20.58 7.98
CA VAL A 81 -1.47 -19.44 7.10
C VAL A 81 -1.58 -18.15 7.91
N ALA A 82 -0.51 -17.38 7.96
CA ALA A 82 -0.50 -16.06 8.56
C ALA A 82 -0.88 -15.02 7.51
N ILE A 83 -1.95 -14.25 7.75
CA ILE A 83 -2.47 -13.27 6.80
C ILE A 83 -2.40 -11.89 7.45
N TYR A 84 -1.70 -10.96 6.78
CA TYR A 84 -1.59 -9.57 7.20
C TYR A 84 -2.08 -8.64 6.08
N VAL A 85 -2.92 -7.70 6.46
CA VAL A 85 -3.42 -6.66 5.55
C VAL A 85 -2.78 -5.34 5.94
N VAL A 86 -1.99 -4.76 5.06
CA VAL A 86 -1.47 -3.40 5.19
C VAL A 86 -2.42 -2.46 4.47
N GLU A 87 -3.17 -1.68 5.23
CA GLU A 87 -4.17 -0.76 4.72
C GLU A 87 -3.77 0.69 4.97
N GLY A 88 -4.29 1.62 4.16
CA GLY A 88 -4.00 3.04 4.30
C GLY A 88 -4.21 3.79 2.99
N MET A 89 -4.11 5.12 3.04
CA MET A 89 -4.40 5.98 1.90
C MET A 89 -3.49 5.72 0.69
N ALA A 90 -3.92 6.21 -0.47
CA ALA A 90 -3.13 6.14 -1.71
C ALA A 90 -1.78 6.87 -1.55
N GLY A 91 -0.68 6.27 -2.00
CA GLY A 91 0.65 6.89 -1.97
C GLY A 91 1.38 6.85 -0.62
N VAL A 92 0.80 6.24 0.42
CA VAL A 92 1.39 6.18 1.77
C VAL A 92 2.58 5.21 1.90
N GLY A 93 2.81 4.33 0.91
CA GLY A 93 3.95 3.42 0.88
C GLY A 93 3.66 1.96 1.24
N LYS A 94 2.41 1.49 1.19
CA LYS A 94 2.01 0.10 1.52
C LYS A 94 2.82 -0.96 0.79
N THR A 95 2.93 -0.85 -0.53
CA THR A 95 3.72 -1.77 -1.37
C THR A 95 5.19 -1.79 -0.96
N ALA A 96 5.77 -0.63 -0.59
CA ALA A 96 7.14 -0.55 -0.12
C ALA A 96 7.31 -1.32 1.20
N VAL A 97 6.37 -1.19 2.14
CA VAL A 97 6.37 -1.92 3.43
C VAL A 97 6.34 -3.43 3.20
N VAL A 98 5.37 -3.95 2.45
CA VAL A 98 5.24 -5.40 2.24
C VAL A 98 6.41 -5.98 1.46
N THR A 99 6.95 -5.24 0.50
CA THR A 99 8.13 -5.65 -0.27
C THR A 99 9.37 -5.71 0.61
N HIS A 100 9.55 -4.72 1.49
CA HIS A 100 10.66 -4.70 2.45
C HIS A 100 10.55 -5.84 3.47
N LEU A 101 9.34 -6.08 4.02
CA LEU A 101 9.07 -7.24 4.89
C LEU A 101 9.42 -8.56 4.21
N ALA A 102 8.97 -8.75 2.97
CA ALA A 102 9.22 -9.97 2.22
C ALA A 102 10.73 -10.22 2.01
N ARG A 103 11.52 -9.16 1.78
CA ARG A 103 12.98 -9.26 1.68
C ARG A 103 13.62 -9.70 2.99
N LEU A 104 13.23 -9.09 4.10
CA LEU A 104 13.78 -9.42 5.41
C LEU A 104 13.44 -10.84 5.85
N LEU A 105 12.25 -11.32 5.49
CA LEU A 105 11.74 -12.64 5.85
C LEU A 105 12.10 -13.74 4.84
N ARG A 106 12.75 -13.39 3.73
CA ARG A 106 13.04 -14.32 2.62
C ARG A 106 13.66 -15.65 3.07
N ASP A 107 14.65 -15.58 3.96
CA ASP A 107 15.37 -16.76 4.44
C ASP A 107 14.51 -17.68 5.33
N CYS A 108 13.36 -17.17 5.82
CA CYS A 108 12.39 -17.96 6.59
C CYS A 108 11.40 -18.72 5.69
N PHE A 109 11.34 -18.40 4.39
CA PHE A 109 10.38 -18.96 3.43
C PHE A 109 11.12 -19.54 2.22
N PRO A 110 11.63 -20.79 2.33
CA PRO A 110 12.52 -21.38 1.34
C PRO A 110 11.90 -21.65 -0.01
N ASP A 111 10.55 -21.74 -0.10
CA ASP A 111 9.85 -21.96 -1.37
C ASP A 111 9.63 -20.64 -2.15
N GLY A 112 10.17 -19.52 -1.62
CA GLY A 112 10.26 -18.25 -2.33
C GLY A 112 9.11 -17.27 -2.07
N ILE A 113 8.99 -16.30 -2.98
CA ILE A 113 8.02 -15.20 -2.91
C ILE A 113 7.19 -15.18 -4.20
N ALA A 114 5.87 -15.27 -4.07
CA ALA A 114 4.94 -15.00 -5.15
C ALA A 114 4.37 -13.59 -4.97
N TYR A 115 4.50 -12.75 -6.00
CA TYR A 115 3.92 -11.40 -6.02
C TYR A 115 2.89 -11.32 -7.13
N ILE A 116 1.78 -10.65 -6.86
CA ILE A 116 0.78 -10.29 -7.86
C ILE A 116 0.18 -8.93 -7.54
N ASP A 117 0.11 -8.07 -8.55
CA ASP A 117 -0.62 -6.81 -8.51
C ASP A 117 -2.07 -7.10 -8.93
N LEU A 118 -3.02 -6.84 -8.04
CA LEU A 118 -4.44 -7.05 -8.25
C LEU A 118 -5.12 -5.86 -8.96
N CYS A 119 -4.37 -4.79 -9.20
CA CYS A 119 -4.82 -3.60 -9.93
C CYS A 119 -6.14 -3.00 -9.42
N GLY A 120 -6.40 -3.10 -8.12
CA GLY A 120 -7.68 -2.67 -7.53
C GLY A 120 -7.99 -1.18 -7.74
N HIS A 121 -6.93 -0.36 -7.85
CA HIS A 121 -7.05 1.08 -8.00
C HIS A 121 -6.10 1.63 -9.09
N THR A 122 -5.63 0.81 -10.00
CA THR A 122 -4.77 1.25 -11.10
C THR A 122 -5.57 2.11 -12.07
N PRO A 123 -5.11 3.36 -12.39
CA PRO A 123 -5.79 4.19 -13.39
C PRO A 123 -5.87 3.46 -14.73
N ASP A 124 -7.01 3.59 -15.41
CA ASP A 124 -7.27 3.11 -16.78
C ASP A 124 -7.18 1.58 -16.98
N HIS A 125 -7.04 0.82 -15.90
CA HIS A 125 -7.08 -0.64 -15.92
C HIS A 125 -8.17 -1.16 -14.98
N PRO A 126 -9.00 -2.12 -15.42
CA PRO A 126 -9.94 -2.79 -14.52
C PRO A 126 -9.16 -3.64 -13.49
N PRO A 127 -9.74 -3.87 -12.30
CA PRO A 127 -9.18 -4.80 -11.34
C PRO A 127 -8.91 -6.17 -11.98
N LEU A 128 -7.77 -6.77 -11.62
CA LEU A 128 -7.38 -8.08 -12.16
C LEU A 128 -8.43 -9.14 -11.78
N PRO A 129 -9.05 -9.83 -12.76
CA PRO A 129 -10.00 -10.88 -12.46
C PRO A 129 -9.34 -12.00 -11.62
N THR A 130 -10.04 -12.50 -10.61
CA THR A 130 -9.54 -13.55 -9.70
C THR A 130 -9.07 -14.81 -10.45
N THR A 131 -9.75 -15.16 -11.57
CA THR A 131 -9.34 -16.27 -12.44
C THR A 131 -7.94 -16.06 -13.04
N ASN A 132 -7.63 -14.83 -13.48
CA ASN A 132 -6.32 -14.48 -14.04
C ASN A 132 -5.26 -14.42 -12.95
N ALA A 133 -5.61 -13.90 -11.77
CA ALA A 133 -4.73 -13.88 -10.61
C ALA A 133 -4.32 -15.30 -10.21
N LEU A 134 -5.28 -16.23 -10.07
CA LEU A 134 -5.00 -17.65 -9.78
C LEU A 134 -4.16 -18.32 -10.86
N THR A 135 -4.42 -18.04 -12.13
CA THR A 135 -3.60 -18.56 -13.24
C THR A 135 -2.15 -18.14 -13.08
N SER A 136 -1.92 -16.85 -12.81
CA SER A 136 -0.57 -16.32 -12.62
C SER A 136 0.12 -16.93 -11.39
N LEU A 137 -0.59 -17.08 -10.28
CA LEU A 137 -0.06 -17.69 -9.05
C LEU A 137 0.25 -19.18 -9.25
N LEU A 138 -0.64 -19.97 -9.90
CA LEU A 138 -0.41 -21.38 -10.19
C LEU A 138 0.82 -21.60 -11.08
N ARG A 139 1.00 -20.77 -12.10
CA ARG A 139 2.19 -20.83 -12.95
C ARG A 139 3.47 -20.52 -12.19
N ARG A 140 3.43 -19.61 -11.22
CA ARG A 140 4.60 -19.28 -10.37
C ARG A 140 5.05 -20.42 -9.49
N VAL A 141 4.11 -21.25 -9.06
CA VAL A 141 4.43 -22.44 -8.24
C VAL A 141 4.72 -23.68 -9.07
N GLY A 142 4.84 -23.52 -10.41
CA GLY A 142 5.29 -24.57 -11.35
C GLY A 142 4.18 -25.41 -11.95
N VAL A 143 2.90 -24.97 -11.89
CA VAL A 143 1.80 -25.67 -12.56
C VAL A 143 1.79 -25.29 -14.04
N ASP A 144 1.87 -26.29 -14.91
CA ASP A 144 1.81 -26.08 -16.35
C ASP A 144 0.44 -25.53 -16.78
N ARG A 145 0.44 -24.68 -17.82
CA ARG A 145 -0.78 -24.03 -18.31
C ARG A 145 -1.87 -25.04 -18.69
N ALA A 146 -1.48 -26.19 -19.22
CA ALA A 146 -2.40 -27.26 -19.63
C ALA A 146 -3.11 -27.92 -18.43
N ASP A 147 -2.49 -27.86 -17.23
CA ASP A 147 -3.01 -28.47 -16.00
C ASP A 147 -3.80 -27.48 -15.13
N ILE A 148 -3.93 -26.21 -15.57
CA ILE A 148 -4.72 -25.22 -14.85
C ILE A 148 -6.19 -25.38 -15.24
N PRO A 149 -7.09 -25.67 -14.29
CA PRO A 149 -8.52 -25.86 -14.58
C PRO A 149 -9.19 -24.58 -15.12
N ASP A 150 -10.22 -24.74 -15.95
CA ASP A 150 -10.95 -23.60 -16.51
C ASP A 150 -11.88 -22.93 -15.51
N ARG A 151 -12.50 -23.71 -14.60
CA ARG A 151 -13.46 -23.20 -13.63
C ARG A 151 -12.75 -22.54 -12.45
N LEU A 152 -13.31 -21.45 -11.94
CA LEU A 152 -12.74 -20.71 -10.80
C LEU A 152 -12.59 -21.61 -9.56
N ASP A 153 -13.63 -22.33 -9.19
CA ASP A 153 -13.64 -23.17 -7.99
C ASP A 153 -12.55 -24.25 -8.03
N ASP A 154 -12.36 -24.88 -9.20
CA ASP A 154 -11.34 -25.90 -9.40
C ASP A 154 -9.92 -25.29 -9.37
N ARG A 155 -9.74 -24.05 -9.87
CA ARG A 155 -8.47 -23.30 -9.71
C ARG A 155 -8.18 -23.00 -8.24
N VAL A 156 -9.20 -22.61 -7.47
CA VAL A 156 -9.06 -22.37 -6.02
C VAL A 156 -8.62 -23.65 -5.31
N LEU A 157 -9.27 -24.78 -5.62
CA LEU A 157 -8.90 -26.07 -5.04
C LEU A 157 -7.46 -26.47 -5.43
N ARG A 158 -7.10 -26.32 -6.71
CA ARG A 158 -5.74 -26.57 -7.18
C ARG A 158 -4.71 -25.68 -6.51
N TRP A 159 -4.98 -24.39 -6.38
CA TRP A 159 -4.12 -23.43 -5.69
C TRP A 159 -3.90 -23.84 -4.23
N ARG A 160 -4.96 -24.17 -3.51
CA ARG A 160 -4.89 -24.60 -2.11
C ARG A 160 -4.11 -25.89 -1.95
N ALA A 161 -4.26 -26.83 -2.86
CA ALA A 161 -3.50 -28.08 -2.87
C ALA A 161 -2.00 -27.84 -3.08
N GLU A 162 -1.64 -26.99 -4.05
CA GLU A 162 -0.24 -26.62 -4.30
C GLU A 162 0.42 -25.90 -3.12
N MET A 163 -0.35 -25.16 -2.33
CA MET A 163 0.16 -24.39 -1.20
C MET A 163 0.23 -25.16 0.11
N ALA A 164 -0.42 -26.33 0.22
CA ALA A 164 -0.61 -27.05 1.48
C ALA A 164 0.70 -27.41 2.21
N ASP A 165 1.74 -27.76 1.47
CA ASP A 165 3.04 -28.16 2.03
C ASP A 165 4.14 -27.11 1.83
N ARG A 166 3.80 -25.94 1.25
CA ARG A 166 4.79 -24.91 0.94
C ARG A 166 5.00 -23.93 2.11
N ARG A 167 6.22 -23.40 2.15
CA ARG A 167 6.62 -22.30 3.03
C ARG A 167 7.06 -21.12 2.16
N MET A 168 6.10 -20.32 1.73
CA MET A 168 6.38 -19.20 0.85
C MET A 168 5.65 -17.93 1.29
N ILE A 169 6.11 -16.78 0.81
CA ILE A 169 5.45 -15.50 0.96
C ILE A 169 4.59 -15.26 -0.27
N VAL A 170 3.32 -14.91 -0.06
CA VAL A 170 2.40 -14.48 -1.13
C VAL A 170 2.08 -13.02 -0.91
N ILE A 171 2.41 -12.16 -1.87
CA ILE A 171 2.09 -10.73 -1.84
C ILE A 171 0.94 -10.49 -2.82
N LEU A 172 -0.19 -10.02 -2.28
CA LEU A 172 -1.38 -9.60 -3.02
C LEU A 172 -1.45 -8.06 -2.93
N ASP A 173 -0.88 -7.39 -3.93
CA ASP A 173 -0.75 -5.93 -3.92
C ASP A 173 -1.96 -5.25 -4.56
N ASP A 174 -2.32 -4.05 -4.05
CA ASP A 174 -3.44 -3.20 -4.50
C ASP A 174 -4.78 -3.95 -4.62
N ALA A 175 -5.18 -4.68 -3.56
CA ALA A 175 -6.46 -5.37 -3.51
C ALA A 175 -7.63 -4.36 -3.43
N LEU A 176 -8.68 -4.63 -4.22
CA LEU A 176 -9.90 -3.81 -4.26
C LEU A 176 -10.82 -4.09 -3.07
N ASP A 177 -11.10 -5.36 -2.81
CA ASP A 177 -12.07 -5.81 -1.81
C ASP A 177 -11.77 -7.26 -1.32
N PRO A 178 -12.45 -7.71 -0.25
CA PRO A 178 -12.30 -9.07 0.26
C PRO A 178 -12.71 -10.17 -0.73
N ALA A 179 -13.63 -9.91 -1.65
CA ALA A 179 -14.10 -10.91 -2.62
C ALA A 179 -13.01 -11.26 -3.63
N GLN A 180 -12.17 -10.27 -4.01
CA GLN A 180 -11.00 -10.48 -4.85
C GLN A 180 -9.92 -11.30 -4.14
N VAL A 181 -9.71 -11.09 -2.83
CA VAL A 181 -8.63 -11.70 -2.04
C VAL A 181 -8.92 -13.13 -1.60
N ARG A 182 -10.15 -13.40 -1.11
CA ARG A 182 -10.52 -14.70 -0.51
C ARG A 182 -10.15 -15.93 -1.33
N PRO A 183 -10.41 -15.99 -2.64
CA PRO A 183 -10.04 -17.14 -3.46
C PRO A 183 -8.53 -17.34 -3.63
N LEU A 184 -7.73 -16.29 -3.40
CA LEU A 184 -6.28 -16.31 -3.54
C LEU A 184 -5.57 -16.75 -2.27
N LEU A 185 -6.29 -16.88 -1.15
CA LEU A 185 -5.73 -17.31 0.12
C LEU A 185 -5.42 -18.79 0.11
N PRO A 186 -4.22 -19.21 0.52
CA PRO A 186 -3.92 -20.62 0.79
C PRO A 186 -4.87 -21.19 1.85
N GLY A 187 -5.32 -22.42 1.67
CA GLY A 187 -6.22 -23.06 2.63
C GLY A 187 -5.50 -23.62 3.85
N ALA A 188 -4.23 -23.99 3.69
CA ALA A 188 -3.35 -24.56 4.71
C ALA A 188 -1.89 -24.27 4.30
N GLY A 189 -0.93 -24.69 5.12
CA GLY A 189 0.49 -24.50 4.85
C GLY A 189 1.12 -23.51 5.82
N ARG A 190 2.45 -23.37 5.73
CA ARG A 190 3.23 -22.41 6.53
C ARG A 190 3.54 -21.17 5.71
N CYS A 191 2.51 -20.63 5.05
CA CYS A 191 2.64 -19.48 4.19
C CYS A 191 2.39 -18.18 4.94
N LEU A 192 3.06 -17.12 4.51
CA LEU A 192 2.78 -15.75 4.89
C LEU A 192 2.08 -15.05 3.72
N VAL A 193 0.89 -14.53 3.96
CA VAL A 193 0.18 -13.72 2.97
C VAL A 193 0.23 -12.25 3.40
N LEU A 194 0.78 -11.41 2.54
CA LEU A 194 0.83 -9.96 2.72
C LEU A 194 -0.10 -9.31 1.69
N VAL A 195 -1.15 -8.67 2.16
CA VAL A 195 -2.12 -7.98 1.31
C VAL A 195 -1.94 -6.48 1.48
N THR A 196 -1.95 -5.71 0.40
CA THR A 196 -2.10 -4.27 0.50
C THR A 196 -3.44 -3.82 -0.04
N SER A 197 -4.06 -2.85 0.61
CA SER A 197 -5.32 -2.27 0.14
C SER A 197 -5.42 -0.79 0.50
N ARG A 198 -6.16 -0.05 -0.31
CA ARG A 198 -6.54 1.34 -0.01
C ARG A 198 -7.81 1.43 0.83
N ARG A 199 -8.45 0.30 1.09
CA ARG A 199 -9.64 0.18 1.92
C ARG A 199 -9.40 -0.80 3.05
N LYS A 200 -10.14 -0.65 4.13
CA LYS A 200 -10.19 -1.68 5.17
C LYS A 200 -10.82 -2.96 4.61
N LEU A 201 -10.16 -4.08 4.83
CA LEU A 201 -10.64 -5.40 4.40
C LEU A 201 -11.22 -6.18 5.61
N SER A 202 -12.06 -5.53 6.42
CA SER A 202 -12.59 -6.05 7.70
C SER A 202 -13.30 -7.40 7.57
N ALA A 203 -13.83 -7.73 6.39
CA ALA A 203 -14.47 -9.03 6.15
C ALA A 203 -13.49 -10.20 5.89
N LEU A 204 -12.18 -9.98 6.03
CA LEU A 204 -11.18 -11.06 6.07
C LEU A 204 -10.93 -11.46 7.52
N ASP A 205 -11.84 -12.25 8.10
CA ASP A 205 -11.91 -12.58 9.53
C ASP A 205 -10.64 -13.19 10.14
N THR A 206 -9.79 -13.81 9.30
CA THR A 206 -8.52 -14.44 9.73
C THR A 206 -7.31 -13.55 9.56
N ALA A 207 -7.48 -12.35 9.02
CA ALA A 207 -6.38 -11.45 8.72
C ALA A 207 -6.10 -10.50 9.90
N THR A 208 -4.82 -10.23 10.15
CA THR A 208 -4.40 -9.16 11.05
C THR A 208 -4.25 -7.88 10.22
N ALA A 209 -5.09 -6.88 10.51
CA ALA A 209 -5.00 -5.59 9.84
C ALA A 209 -3.91 -4.71 10.47
N PHE A 210 -3.13 -4.04 9.63
CA PHE A 210 -2.14 -3.06 10.00
C PHE A 210 -2.41 -1.77 9.22
N HIS A 211 -2.87 -0.74 9.94
CA HIS A 211 -3.11 0.57 9.34
C HIS A 211 -1.79 1.32 9.21
N LEU A 212 -1.51 1.78 7.98
CA LEU A 212 -0.32 2.55 7.65
C LEU A 212 -0.69 4.02 7.45
N ASP A 213 -0.34 4.84 8.42
CA ASP A 213 -0.53 6.29 8.37
C ASP A 213 0.59 7.02 7.62
N VAL A 214 0.46 8.32 7.35
CA VAL A 214 1.59 9.12 6.87
C VAL A 214 2.69 9.19 7.93
N PRO A 215 3.98 9.25 7.52
CA PRO A 215 5.08 9.39 8.48
C PRO A 215 4.97 10.69 9.28
N SER A 216 5.58 10.70 10.46
CA SER A 216 5.76 11.94 11.22
C SER A 216 6.54 12.97 10.41
N SER A 217 6.45 14.25 10.76
CA SER A 217 7.18 15.30 10.02
C SER A 217 8.70 15.08 10.04
N ALA A 218 9.26 14.56 11.12
CA ALA A 218 10.68 14.24 11.21
C ALA A 218 11.09 13.12 10.25
N GLU A 219 10.33 12.02 10.23
CA GLU A 219 10.54 10.89 9.31
C GLU A 219 10.30 11.29 7.85
N ALA A 220 9.31 12.15 7.59
CA ALA A 220 9.01 12.66 6.25
C ALA A 220 10.15 13.54 5.70
N ILE A 221 10.79 14.36 6.54
CA ILE A 221 11.99 15.12 6.16
C ILE A 221 13.13 14.16 5.84
N GLN A 222 13.41 13.17 6.70
CA GLN A 222 14.46 12.19 6.43
C GLN A 222 14.20 11.44 5.12
N LEU A 223 12.97 11.00 4.89
CA LEU A 223 12.57 10.32 3.67
C LEU A 223 12.75 11.23 2.43
N PHE A 224 12.39 12.50 2.53
CA PHE A 224 12.57 13.47 1.44
C PHE A 224 14.04 13.68 1.13
N MET A 225 14.88 13.87 2.15
CA MET A 225 16.32 14.00 1.99
C MET A 225 16.93 12.78 1.29
N THR A 226 16.51 11.58 1.66
CA THR A 226 16.96 10.35 0.98
C THR A 226 16.50 10.30 -0.48
N PHE A 227 15.27 10.72 -0.79
CA PHE A 227 14.81 10.78 -2.18
C PHE A 227 15.61 11.79 -3.00
N THR A 228 15.99 12.93 -2.43
CA THR A 228 16.80 13.95 -3.09
C THR A 228 18.23 13.47 -3.30
N GLU A 229 18.85 12.80 -2.33
CA GLU A 229 20.17 12.15 -2.47
C GLU A 229 20.15 11.08 -3.57
N ALA A 230 19.16 10.19 -3.57
CA ALA A 230 18.98 9.18 -4.61
C ALA A 230 18.72 9.77 -6.00
N ALA A 231 18.14 10.98 -6.07
CA ALA A 231 17.98 11.76 -7.30
C ALA A 231 19.28 12.49 -7.74
N GLY A 232 20.36 12.41 -6.95
CA GLY A 232 21.64 13.06 -7.24
C GLY A 232 21.69 14.55 -6.89
N ILE A 233 20.80 15.02 -6.02
CA ILE A 233 20.75 16.41 -5.55
C ILE A 233 21.66 16.50 -4.32
N ALA A 234 22.75 17.24 -4.45
CA ALA A 234 23.69 17.48 -3.37
C ALA A 234 23.48 18.88 -2.76
N GLY A 235 23.77 19.01 -1.46
CA GLY A 235 23.80 20.30 -0.77
C GLY A 235 22.42 20.87 -0.43
N LEU A 236 21.36 20.04 -0.43
CA LEU A 236 20.08 20.43 0.14
C LEU A 236 20.15 20.23 1.66
N ASP A 237 19.91 21.30 2.40
CA ASP A 237 19.84 21.26 3.86
C ASP A 237 18.39 21.11 4.34
N ALA A 238 18.21 20.47 5.49
CA ALA A 238 16.90 20.35 6.13
C ALA A 238 16.48 21.68 6.80
N ASP A 239 16.23 22.68 5.98
CA ASP A 239 15.91 24.06 6.36
C ASP A 239 14.39 24.34 6.35
N ALA A 240 14.01 25.60 6.53
CA ALA A 240 12.63 26.05 6.47
C ALA A 240 11.96 25.78 5.11
N THR A 241 12.71 25.77 4.02
CA THR A 241 12.22 25.50 2.65
C THR A 241 11.83 24.04 2.52
N VAL A 242 12.72 23.14 2.94
CA VAL A 242 12.44 21.68 2.97
C VAL A 242 11.25 21.39 3.88
N PHE A 243 11.19 22.02 5.06
CA PHE A 243 10.03 21.87 5.94
C PHE A 243 8.74 22.32 5.26
N SER A 244 8.75 23.44 4.54
CA SER A 244 7.59 23.96 3.80
C SER A 244 7.13 23.02 2.70
N ILE A 245 8.06 22.43 1.92
CA ILE A 245 7.75 21.42 0.89
C ILE A 245 7.11 20.18 1.54
N VAL A 246 7.75 19.62 2.56
CA VAL A 246 7.27 18.40 3.24
C VAL A 246 5.88 18.64 3.85
N HIS A 247 5.67 19.78 4.50
CA HIS A 247 4.37 20.17 5.05
C HIS A 247 3.30 20.36 3.98
N ALA A 248 3.63 20.99 2.84
CA ALA A 248 2.70 21.13 1.72
C ALA A 248 2.31 19.78 1.12
N CYS A 249 3.23 18.81 1.09
CA CYS A 249 2.97 17.43 0.70
C CYS A 249 2.14 16.63 1.73
N GLY A 250 1.84 17.18 2.91
CA GLY A 250 1.15 16.48 3.99
C GLY A 250 1.90 15.24 4.45
N ASN A 251 3.21 15.24 4.40
CA ASN A 251 4.10 14.12 4.73
C ASN A 251 3.90 12.86 3.84
N LEU A 252 3.15 12.95 2.74
CA LEU A 252 2.81 11.81 1.90
C LEU A 252 4.03 11.33 1.08
N PRO A 253 4.51 10.09 1.23
CA PRO A 253 5.71 9.60 0.55
C PRO A 253 5.68 9.73 -0.97
N LEU A 254 4.53 9.48 -1.61
CA LEU A 254 4.36 9.67 -3.05
C LEU A 254 4.61 11.13 -3.47
N ALA A 255 4.06 12.09 -2.72
CA ALA A 255 4.24 13.51 -2.98
C ALA A 255 5.70 13.94 -2.80
N LEU A 256 6.36 13.46 -1.73
CA LEU A 256 7.77 13.73 -1.47
C LEU A 256 8.67 13.19 -2.58
N ARG A 257 8.40 11.99 -3.08
CA ARG A 257 9.14 11.39 -4.20
C ARG A 257 8.98 12.20 -5.48
N ILE A 258 7.78 12.67 -5.77
CA ILE A 258 7.50 13.54 -6.93
C ILE A 258 8.27 14.85 -6.79
N CYS A 259 8.26 15.49 -5.62
CA CYS A 259 9.01 16.71 -5.36
C CYS A 259 10.51 16.51 -5.57
N ALA A 260 11.09 15.40 -5.11
CA ALA A 260 12.50 15.07 -5.37
C ALA A 260 12.79 14.91 -6.88
N SER A 261 11.86 14.32 -7.65
CA SER A 261 11.99 14.24 -9.11
C SER A 261 11.95 15.61 -9.78
N LEU A 262 11.06 16.51 -9.34
CA LEU A 262 10.97 17.89 -9.86
C LEU A 262 12.25 18.69 -9.56
N LEU A 263 12.83 18.55 -8.37
CA LEU A 263 14.11 19.19 -8.04
C LEU A 263 15.25 18.64 -8.89
N ARG A 264 15.24 17.36 -9.26
CA ARG A 264 16.21 16.77 -10.20
C ARG A 264 16.17 17.44 -11.58
N GLU A 265 15.01 17.87 -12.01
CA GLU A 265 14.82 18.62 -13.26
C GLU A 265 15.27 20.10 -13.18
N ARG A 266 16.02 20.45 -12.11
CA ARG A 266 16.59 21.80 -11.83
C ARG A 266 15.59 22.86 -11.42
N LEU A 267 14.45 22.49 -10.84
CA LEU A 267 13.58 23.45 -10.16
C LEU A 267 14.26 23.88 -8.85
N ASP A 268 14.24 25.20 -8.59
CA ASP A 268 14.76 25.71 -7.31
C ASP A 268 13.83 25.29 -6.14
N PRO A 269 14.38 24.86 -4.99
CA PRO A 269 13.57 24.45 -3.84
C PRO A 269 12.62 25.55 -3.34
N ALA A 270 13.02 26.82 -3.36
CA ALA A 270 12.17 27.92 -2.94
C ALA A 270 11.01 28.16 -3.93
N ASP A 271 11.27 28.02 -5.24
CA ASP A 271 10.22 28.10 -6.27
C ASP A 271 9.23 26.94 -6.10
N LEU A 272 9.70 25.72 -5.86
CA LEU A 272 8.83 24.58 -5.60
C LEU A 272 7.99 24.81 -4.35
N ALA A 273 8.57 25.27 -3.25
CA ALA A 273 7.84 25.61 -2.03
C ALA A 273 6.76 26.67 -2.28
N ALA A 274 7.06 27.70 -3.05
CA ALA A 274 6.11 28.76 -3.42
C ALA A 274 4.93 28.22 -4.26
N ARG A 275 5.19 27.35 -5.24
CA ARG A 275 4.13 26.72 -6.07
C ARG A 275 3.24 25.79 -5.23
N LEU A 276 3.82 25.02 -4.32
CA LEU A 276 3.07 24.13 -3.42
C LEU A 276 2.29 24.87 -2.32
N ALA A 277 2.61 26.13 -2.06
CA ALA A 277 1.87 26.96 -1.12
C ALA A 277 0.48 27.38 -1.66
N ASP A 278 0.27 27.37 -2.98
CA ASP A 278 -1.04 27.62 -3.58
C ASP A 278 -1.99 26.43 -3.35
N PRO A 279 -3.06 26.59 -2.55
CA PRO A 279 -3.99 25.50 -2.24
C PRO A 279 -4.73 24.94 -3.48
N VAL A 280 -4.83 25.72 -4.55
CA VAL A 280 -5.57 25.34 -5.77
C VAL A 280 -4.66 24.65 -6.77
N GLY A 281 -3.45 25.15 -6.95
CA GLY A 281 -2.48 24.67 -7.93
C GLY A 281 -1.62 23.50 -7.45
N ALA A 282 -1.40 23.37 -6.13
CA ALA A 282 -0.45 22.42 -5.54
C ALA A 282 -0.60 20.96 -6.03
N LEU A 283 -1.84 20.47 -6.16
CA LEU A 283 -2.07 19.10 -6.67
C LEU A 283 -1.70 18.93 -8.16
N GLY A 284 -1.74 20.01 -8.95
CA GLY A 284 -1.31 20.02 -10.34
C GLY A 284 0.21 19.89 -10.45
N GLU A 285 0.94 20.52 -9.54
CA GLU A 285 2.40 20.46 -9.47
C GLU A 285 2.91 19.07 -9.04
N LEU A 286 2.09 18.28 -8.30
CA LEU A 286 2.48 16.97 -7.79
C LEU A 286 2.32 15.86 -8.84
N ALA A 287 3.02 16.04 -9.98
CA ALA A 287 3.09 15.07 -11.07
C ALA A 287 4.49 15.11 -11.72
N ALA A 288 5.19 13.96 -11.74
CA ALA A 288 6.48 13.78 -12.41
C ALA A 288 6.75 12.29 -12.67
N ASP A 289 7.57 11.97 -13.67
CA ASP A 289 8.01 10.60 -14.00
C ASP A 289 6.86 9.57 -14.14
N GLY A 290 5.71 10.00 -14.64
CA GLY A 290 4.50 9.15 -14.75
C GLY A 290 3.77 8.90 -13.43
N LEU A 291 4.19 9.54 -12.34
CA LEU A 291 3.53 9.54 -11.05
C LEU A 291 2.65 10.78 -10.91
N SER A 292 1.48 10.65 -10.28
CA SER A 292 0.61 11.78 -9.98
C SER A 292 -0.19 11.51 -8.70
N VAL A 293 -0.13 12.45 -7.76
CA VAL A 293 -0.94 12.38 -6.53
C VAL A 293 -2.42 12.54 -6.89
N ARG A 294 -2.76 13.47 -7.78
CA ARG A 294 -4.15 13.65 -8.25
C ARG A 294 -4.72 12.36 -8.85
N ALA A 295 -3.99 11.71 -9.77
CA ALA A 295 -4.44 10.47 -10.40
C ALA A 295 -4.62 9.33 -9.37
N SER A 296 -3.72 9.24 -8.39
CA SER A 296 -3.77 8.25 -7.32
C SER A 296 -5.00 8.46 -6.40
N LEU A 297 -5.33 9.71 -6.05
CA LEU A 297 -6.51 10.04 -5.27
C LEU A 297 -7.80 9.86 -6.09
N ALA A 298 -7.81 10.28 -7.36
CA ALA A 298 -8.96 10.12 -8.26
C ALA A 298 -9.32 8.65 -8.46
N SER A 299 -8.33 7.77 -8.58
CA SER A 299 -8.53 6.33 -8.68
C SER A 299 -9.25 5.77 -7.45
N SER A 300 -8.84 6.14 -6.24
CA SER A 300 -9.55 5.77 -5.01
C SER A 300 -10.94 6.40 -4.94
N PHE A 301 -11.10 7.65 -5.35
CA PHE A 301 -12.38 8.37 -5.34
C PHE A 301 -13.42 7.70 -6.23
N ARG A 302 -13.02 7.16 -7.39
CA ARG A 302 -13.92 6.43 -8.30
C ARG A 302 -14.50 5.15 -7.67
N THR A 303 -13.86 4.57 -6.66
CA THR A 303 -14.41 3.38 -5.96
C THR A 303 -15.50 3.71 -4.95
N LEU A 304 -15.68 4.99 -4.60
CA LEU A 304 -16.77 5.43 -3.74
C LEU A 304 -18.12 5.35 -4.48
N PRO A 305 -19.21 5.00 -3.77
CA PRO A 305 -20.56 5.15 -4.30
C PRO A 305 -20.79 6.59 -4.81
N VAL A 306 -21.48 6.71 -5.95
CA VAL A 306 -21.73 8.02 -6.58
C VAL A 306 -22.36 9.01 -5.59
N ALA A 307 -23.32 8.55 -4.76
CA ALA A 307 -23.96 9.37 -3.73
C ALA A 307 -22.97 9.95 -2.70
N TYR A 308 -21.84 9.29 -2.44
CA TYR A 308 -20.84 9.75 -1.45
C TYR A 308 -19.87 10.75 -2.03
N ARG A 309 -19.63 10.75 -3.34
CA ARG A 309 -18.68 11.66 -3.99
C ARG A 309 -19.03 13.12 -3.79
N GLY A 310 -20.32 13.49 -3.98
CA GLY A 310 -20.81 14.84 -3.71
C GLY A 310 -20.72 15.24 -2.24
N LEU A 311 -20.88 14.29 -1.32
CA LEU A 311 -20.75 14.54 0.11
C LEU A 311 -19.30 14.82 0.52
N VAL A 312 -18.34 14.05 0.00
CA VAL A 312 -16.90 14.28 0.22
C VAL A 312 -16.52 15.70 -0.17
N HIS A 313 -17.02 16.21 -1.32
CA HIS A 313 -16.80 17.60 -1.70
C HIS A 313 -17.36 18.57 -0.66
N ARG A 314 -18.64 18.42 -0.25
CA ARG A 314 -19.25 19.32 0.76
C ARG A 314 -18.49 19.29 2.08
N LEU A 315 -18.13 18.09 2.58
CA LEU A 315 -17.34 17.93 3.81
C LEU A 315 -15.97 18.61 3.71
N SER A 316 -15.34 18.59 2.53
CA SER A 316 -14.04 19.25 2.34
C SER A 316 -14.10 20.76 2.52
N LEU A 317 -15.26 21.37 2.39
CA LEU A 317 -15.51 22.83 2.58
C LEU A 317 -15.65 23.23 4.05
N HIS A 318 -15.66 22.28 4.99
CA HIS A 318 -15.71 22.60 6.42
C HIS A 318 -14.61 23.59 6.79
N PRO A 319 -14.89 24.66 7.56
CA PRO A 319 -13.89 25.70 7.85
C PRO A 319 -12.73 25.18 8.69
N GLU A 320 -13.00 24.30 9.66
CA GLU A 320 -11.98 23.70 10.52
C GLU A 320 -11.29 22.47 9.90
N PRO A 321 -10.07 22.14 10.32
CA PRO A 321 -9.37 20.96 9.86
C PRO A 321 -10.04 19.65 10.30
N THR A 322 -10.70 19.63 11.45
CA THR A 322 -11.45 18.50 12.01
C THR A 322 -12.92 18.87 12.20
N PHE A 323 -13.82 17.89 12.13
CA PHE A 323 -15.26 18.06 12.30
C PHE A 323 -15.88 16.85 12.97
N ASP A 324 -17.03 17.03 13.60
CA ASP A 324 -17.84 15.95 14.19
C ASP A 324 -18.99 15.53 13.26
N ALA A 325 -19.70 14.45 13.63
CA ALA A 325 -20.83 13.95 12.85
C ALA A 325 -21.98 14.98 12.77
N GLY A 326 -22.19 15.81 13.80
CA GLY A 326 -23.23 16.82 13.81
C GLY A 326 -22.99 17.92 12.78
N SER A 327 -21.79 18.49 12.75
CA SER A 327 -21.39 19.50 11.75
C SER A 327 -21.34 18.92 10.34
N ALA A 328 -20.91 17.66 10.20
CA ALA A 328 -20.94 16.93 8.94
C ALA A 328 -22.36 16.76 8.40
N ALA A 329 -23.34 16.39 9.26
CA ALA A 329 -24.75 16.24 8.89
C ALA A 329 -25.35 17.55 8.35
N ILE A 330 -25.05 18.67 9.01
CA ILE A 330 -25.51 20.00 8.58
C ILE A 330 -24.94 20.36 7.20
N LEU A 331 -23.63 20.22 7.01
CA LEU A 331 -22.95 20.51 5.73
C LEU A 331 -23.43 19.59 4.60
N ALA A 332 -23.63 18.32 4.90
CA ALA A 332 -24.06 17.33 3.93
C ALA A 332 -25.56 17.47 3.59
N GLY A 333 -26.37 18.09 4.47
CA GLY A 333 -27.83 18.14 4.35
C GLY A 333 -28.47 16.76 4.51
N VAL A 334 -27.95 15.94 5.42
CA VAL A 334 -28.32 14.53 5.66
C VAL A 334 -28.69 14.34 7.13
N GLU A 335 -29.59 13.41 7.43
CA GLU A 335 -29.93 13.05 8.80
C GLU A 335 -28.72 12.47 9.57
N HIS A 336 -28.69 12.71 10.90
CA HIS A 336 -27.55 12.37 11.75
C HIS A 336 -27.16 10.88 11.69
N GLY A 337 -28.12 9.97 11.80
CA GLY A 337 -27.81 8.53 11.73
C GLY A 337 -27.26 8.09 10.37
N ARG A 338 -27.70 8.70 9.28
CA ARG A 338 -27.20 8.39 7.95
C ARG A 338 -25.81 8.95 7.68
N ILE A 339 -25.45 10.08 8.31
CA ILE A 339 -24.09 10.65 8.13
C ILE A 339 -23.03 9.79 8.80
N GLU A 340 -23.33 9.14 9.91
CA GLU A 340 -22.40 8.22 10.59
C GLU A 340 -22.01 7.06 9.69
N ASP A 341 -22.97 6.38 9.04
CA ASP A 341 -22.69 5.31 8.07
C ASP A 341 -21.79 5.80 6.92
N ILE A 342 -22.00 7.04 6.47
CA ILE A 342 -21.21 7.62 5.40
C ILE A 342 -19.78 7.94 5.88
N LEU A 343 -19.65 8.50 7.08
CA LEU A 343 -18.35 8.81 7.67
C LEU A 343 -17.54 7.54 7.91
N ASP A 344 -18.18 6.48 8.40
CA ASP A 344 -17.54 5.17 8.56
C ASP A 344 -17.06 4.61 7.22
N ALA A 345 -17.91 4.67 6.18
CA ALA A 345 -17.50 4.24 4.84
C ALA A 345 -16.34 5.07 4.25
N LEU A 346 -16.25 6.37 4.58
CA LEU A 346 -15.14 7.23 4.18
C LEU A 346 -13.87 6.93 4.98
N VAL A 347 -13.99 6.57 6.25
CA VAL A 347 -12.88 6.09 7.09
C VAL A 347 -12.38 4.74 6.58
N ASP A 348 -13.30 3.82 6.23
CA ASP A 348 -12.95 2.52 5.66
C ASP A 348 -12.28 2.62 4.28
N GLY A 349 -12.64 3.66 3.53
CA GLY A 349 -11.98 4.01 2.26
C GLY A 349 -10.68 4.81 2.42
N ASN A 350 -10.24 5.09 3.64
CA ASN A 350 -9.06 5.94 3.94
C ASN A 350 -9.12 7.35 3.32
N PHE A 351 -10.34 7.92 3.17
CA PHE A 351 -10.55 9.33 2.81
C PHE A 351 -10.55 10.23 4.03
N LEU A 352 -11.01 9.69 5.16
CA LEU A 352 -11.02 10.35 6.46
C LEU A 352 -10.23 9.52 7.47
N THR A 353 -9.65 10.20 8.43
CA THR A 353 -9.18 9.61 9.69
C THR A 353 -10.18 9.93 10.78
N ALA A 354 -10.48 8.93 11.62
CA ALA A 354 -11.28 9.12 12.83
C ALA A 354 -10.35 9.27 14.04
N GLU A 355 -10.52 10.32 14.81
CA GLU A 355 -9.81 10.55 16.05
C GLU A 355 -10.53 9.89 17.23
N PRO A 356 -9.82 9.53 18.31
CA PRO A 356 -10.43 8.99 19.52
C PRO A 356 -11.46 9.94 20.16
N SER A 357 -11.39 11.22 19.84
CA SER A 357 -12.33 12.27 20.26
C SER A 357 -13.70 12.21 19.58
N GLY A 358 -13.91 11.29 18.62
CA GLY A 358 -15.10 11.23 17.77
C GLY A 358 -15.11 12.28 16.67
N ARG A 359 -13.97 12.90 16.38
CA ARG A 359 -13.80 13.87 15.29
C ARG A 359 -13.19 13.19 14.06
N TYR A 360 -13.45 13.75 12.90
CA TYR A 360 -12.97 13.28 11.61
C TYR A 360 -12.09 14.35 10.96
N ALA A 361 -11.07 13.90 10.24
CA ALA A 361 -10.17 14.78 9.50
C ALA A 361 -9.88 14.25 8.10
N PHE A 362 -9.75 15.15 7.13
CA PHE A 362 -9.14 14.82 5.85
C PHE A 362 -7.62 14.93 5.93
N HIS A 363 -6.92 14.02 5.29
CA HIS A 363 -5.55 14.31 4.92
C HIS A 363 -5.49 15.57 4.03
N ARG A 364 -4.46 16.41 4.19
CA ARG A 364 -4.33 17.70 3.48
C ARG A 364 -4.56 17.60 1.97
N LEU A 365 -3.85 16.68 1.31
CA LEU A 365 -3.96 16.50 -0.15
C LEU A 365 -5.31 15.90 -0.57
N THR A 366 -5.88 15.01 0.25
CA THR A 366 -7.25 14.49 0.02
C THR A 366 -8.28 15.60 0.09
N ARG A 367 -8.13 16.54 1.05
CA ARG A 367 -9.02 17.70 1.18
C ARG A 367 -8.90 18.63 -0.03
N GLN A 368 -7.68 18.92 -0.49
CA GLN A 368 -7.44 19.72 -1.70
C GLN A 368 -8.04 19.04 -2.94
N PHE A 369 -7.84 17.73 -3.08
CA PHE A 369 -8.45 16.96 -4.16
C PHE A 369 -9.98 17.05 -4.14
N ALA A 370 -10.60 16.81 -3.00
CA ALA A 370 -12.06 16.85 -2.85
C ALA A 370 -12.65 18.23 -3.20
N ARG A 371 -11.95 19.32 -2.85
CA ARG A 371 -12.35 20.69 -3.23
C ARG A 371 -12.25 20.93 -4.73
N SER A 372 -11.22 20.43 -5.39
CA SER A 372 -10.99 20.62 -6.82
C SER A 372 -11.84 19.72 -7.71
N ALA A 373 -12.28 18.57 -7.22
CA ALA A 373 -13.03 17.57 -8.00
C ALA A 373 -14.38 18.09 -8.50
N ALA A 374 -15.02 19.00 -7.76
CA ALA A 374 -16.27 19.66 -8.19
C ALA A 374 -16.10 20.58 -9.40
N SER A 375 -14.92 21.20 -9.54
CA SER A 375 -14.65 22.17 -10.60
C SER A 375 -14.21 21.53 -11.92
N GLY A 376 -13.80 20.25 -11.90
CA GLY A 376 -13.17 19.56 -13.03
C GLY A 376 -14.03 18.51 -13.74
N GLY A 377 -15.33 18.38 -13.44
CA GLY A 377 -16.20 17.40 -14.10
C GLY A 377 -16.03 15.94 -13.60
N ASP A 378 -15.19 15.69 -12.61
CA ASP A 378 -14.99 14.37 -11.99
C ASP A 378 -16.18 13.95 -11.11
N ILE A 379 -17.12 14.86 -10.86
CA ILE A 379 -18.40 14.60 -10.18
C ILE A 379 -19.50 14.76 -11.24
N HIS A 380 -19.69 13.75 -12.09
CA HIS A 380 -20.96 13.60 -12.76
C HIS A 380 -21.97 13.05 -11.75
N VAL A 381 -22.96 13.90 -11.43
CA VAL A 381 -24.17 13.60 -10.64
C VAL A 381 -25.01 12.55 -11.37
#